data_7b83929df1be789c6232156bdce67d23
#
_entry.id   7b83929df1be789c6232156bdce67d23
#
_cell.length_a   1.000
_cell.length_b   1.000
_cell.length_c   1.000
_cell.angle_alpha   90.00
_cell.angle_beta   90.00
_cell.angle_gamma   90.00
#
_symmetry.space_group_name_H-M   'P 1'
#
loop_
_entity.id
_entity.type
_entity.pdbx_description
1 polymer ?
#
loop_
_entity_poly.entity_id
_entity_poly.type
_entity_poly.pdbx_seq_one_letter_code
_entity_poly.pdbx_strand_id
1 'polypeptide(L)'
;MKLGSFMMPVHPPEKSRTQCFDEDVELAVRADKLGLSEFWCGQHHTLGWEPIPANDVFLSNLIGRTQNIKLCTGVSIIPQHHPVNIAVRLALLDHLSHGRIMCGFGQGGVPTDWELFDLPDAKTQGLMTVEGIDMVTKLWATEAPFDFKGQFWHIKILNNDPVMASGVLLKPFQKPHPPIAMSVVRGGSMAARMAGQRGYIPISSNLVPIETVATHWDTYSAGAEEVGLPQPDRSIWRISRSILIGESNNAAWDHALNGTLGRTFEYLLQLMTQTNMLPMIKGNQQNVPDSDVNTEFMMRKLCIIGDKHEVKRQLESAWETTGGFGNLLMIAHDWDDKEKWTRTMEVLANEIVPALPTI
;
A
#
# COMPACT_ATOMS: atom_id res chain seq x y z
N MET A 1 4.12 17.66 5.97
CA MET A 1 4.07 16.21 5.66
C MET A 1 3.15 15.51 6.66
N LYS A 2 2.45 14.44 6.28
CA LYS A 2 1.67 13.60 7.20
C LYS A 2 2.37 12.26 7.40
N LEU A 3 2.10 11.58 8.53
CA LEU A 3 2.53 10.22 8.79
C LEU A 3 1.34 9.26 8.67
N GLY A 4 1.53 8.16 8.01
CA GLY A 4 0.63 7.01 7.98
C GLY A 4 1.41 5.72 8.25
N SER A 5 0.71 4.60 8.29
CA SER A 5 1.30 3.27 8.38
C SER A 5 0.87 2.42 7.19
N PHE A 6 1.79 1.63 6.66
CA PHE A 6 1.50 0.60 5.67
C PHE A 6 1.87 -0.76 6.28
N MET A 7 0.87 -1.54 6.59
CA MET A 7 1.03 -2.88 7.09
C MET A 7 0.96 -3.87 5.92
N MET A 8 2.13 -4.28 5.43
CA MET A 8 2.26 -5.57 4.80
C MET A 8 2.36 -6.54 5.96
N PRO A 9 1.42 -7.45 6.18
CA PRO A 9 1.32 -8.21 7.43
C PRO A 9 2.44 -9.26 7.55
N VAL A 10 3.70 -8.78 7.62
CA VAL A 10 4.89 -9.64 7.57
C VAL A 10 5.24 -10.14 8.95
N HIS A 11 5.05 -11.45 9.17
CA HIS A 11 5.34 -12.16 10.41
C HIS A 11 6.12 -13.44 10.16
N PRO A 12 7.05 -13.83 11.05
CA PRO A 12 7.71 -15.13 10.96
C PRO A 12 6.70 -16.27 10.90
N PRO A 13 6.87 -17.26 9.97
CA PRO A 13 5.88 -18.32 9.76
C PRO A 13 5.60 -19.19 10.99
N GLU A 14 6.54 -19.29 11.91
CA GLU A 14 6.41 -20.04 13.17
C GLU A 14 5.58 -19.32 14.24
N LYS A 15 5.34 -18.03 14.11
CA LYS A 15 4.52 -17.25 15.05
C LYS A 15 3.04 -17.62 14.92
N SER A 16 2.33 -17.66 16.05
CA SER A 16 0.89 -17.91 16.07
C SER A 16 0.13 -16.88 15.24
N ARG A 17 -0.69 -17.33 14.29
CA ARG A 17 -1.50 -16.44 13.43
C ARG A 17 -2.43 -15.54 14.24
N THR A 18 -3.07 -16.09 15.27
CA THR A 18 -3.93 -15.30 16.17
C THR A 18 -3.14 -14.19 16.85
N GLN A 19 -1.93 -14.50 17.35
CA GLN A 19 -1.05 -13.49 17.95
C GLN A 19 -0.65 -12.43 16.93
N CYS A 20 -0.29 -12.80 15.69
CA CYS A 20 0.01 -11.86 14.63
C CYS A 20 -1.14 -10.86 14.42
N PHE A 21 -2.36 -11.39 14.26
CA PHE A 21 -3.55 -10.54 14.02
C PHE A 21 -3.90 -9.66 15.22
N ASP A 22 -3.71 -10.13 16.45
CA ASP A 22 -3.93 -9.32 17.67
C ASP A 22 -2.91 -8.17 17.74
N GLU A 23 -1.65 -8.41 17.39
CA GLU A 23 -0.60 -7.38 17.33
C GLU A 23 -0.87 -6.37 16.20
N ASP A 24 -1.30 -6.83 15.03
CA ASP A 24 -1.67 -5.96 13.91
C ASP A 24 -2.86 -5.05 14.25
N VAL A 25 -3.86 -5.58 14.96
CA VAL A 25 -4.98 -4.78 15.48
C VAL A 25 -4.49 -3.75 16.50
N GLU A 26 -3.62 -4.15 17.42
CA GLU A 26 -3.05 -3.22 18.42
C GLU A 26 -2.23 -2.12 17.73
N LEU A 27 -1.44 -2.46 16.71
CA LEU A 27 -0.66 -1.50 15.94
C LEU A 27 -1.57 -0.45 15.28
N ALA A 28 -2.66 -0.88 14.63
CA ALA A 28 -3.61 0.02 13.99
C ALA A 28 -4.30 0.96 15.00
N VAL A 29 -4.70 0.43 16.15
CA VAL A 29 -5.30 1.23 17.24
C VAL A 29 -4.29 2.23 17.81
N ARG A 30 -3.03 1.84 17.94
CA ARG A 30 -1.96 2.73 18.39
C ARG A 30 -1.69 3.84 17.37
N ALA A 31 -1.67 3.50 16.08
CA ALA A 31 -1.52 4.47 14.99
C ALA A 31 -2.63 5.54 15.03
N ASP A 32 -3.89 5.14 15.25
CA ASP A 32 -5.01 6.07 15.39
C ASP A 32 -4.84 6.99 16.62
N LYS A 33 -4.43 6.45 17.78
CA LYS A 33 -4.19 7.22 19.00
C LYS A 33 -3.03 8.21 18.88
N LEU A 34 -2.02 7.89 18.09
CA LEU A 34 -0.88 8.77 17.78
C LEU A 34 -1.21 9.81 16.72
N GLY A 35 -2.42 9.79 16.13
CA GLY A 35 -2.85 10.74 15.12
C GLY A 35 -2.27 10.49 13.73
N LEU A 36 -1.86 9.25 13.43
CA LEU A 36 -1.49 8.91 12.06
C LEU A 36 -2.68 9.08 11.11
N SER A 37 -2.42 9.55 9.91
CA SER A 37 -3.46 9.93 8.95
C SER A 37 -4.14 8.72 8.28
N GLU A 38 -3.38 7.66 8.04
CA GLU A 38 -3.78 6.52 7.19
C GLU A 38 -3.17 5.22 7.72
N PHE A 39 -3.96 4.13 7.62
CA PHE A 39 -3.52 2.76 7.87
C PHE A 39 -3.85 1.90 6.67
N TRP A 40 -2.84 1.48 5.92
CA TRP A 40 -2.94 0.62 4.76
C TRP A 40 -2.72 -0.82 5.14
N CYS A 41 -3.57 -1.72 4.67
CA CYS A 41 -3.46 -3.15 4.92
C CYS A 41 -3.28 -3.94 3.62
N GLY A 42 -2.14 -4.62 3.48
CA GLY A 42 -1.85 -5.55 2.40
C GLY A 42 -2.64 -6.85 2.51
N GLN A 43 -2.57 -7.69 1.47
CA GLN A 43 -3.11 -9.05 1.50
C GLN A 43 -2.32 -10.00 0.61
N HIS A 44 -2.17 -11.25 1.08
CA HIS A 44 -1.69 -12.37 0.29
C HIS A 44 -2.39 -13.65 0.74
N HIS A 45 -2.57 -14.60 -0.18
CA HIS A 45 -3.28 -15.86 0.10
C HIS A 45 -2.34 -17.02 0.41
N THR A 46 -1.16 -17.04 -0.21
CA THR A 46 -0.28 -18.20 -0.21
C THR A 46 1.10 -17.95 0.40
N LEU A 47 1.34 -16.75 0.92
CA LEU A 47 2.62 -16.42 1.56
C LEU A 47 2.56 -16.68 3.07
N GLY A 48 3.37 -17.63 3.55
CA GLY A 48 3.45 -17.95 4.97
C GLY A 48 3.93 -16.79 5.85
N TRP A 49 4.68 -15.86 5.31
CA TRP A 49 5.11 -14.63 5.99
C TRP A 49 4.03 -13.54 6.04
N GLU A 50 3.03 -13.60 5.16
CA GLU A 50 2.04 -12.52 4.97
C GLU A 50 0.61 -13.09 5.09
N PRO A 51 0.16 -13.37 6.33
CA PRO A 51 -0.98 -14.28 6.57
C PRO A 51 -2.37 -13.65 6.46
N ILE A 52 -2.52 -12.38 6.05
CA ILE A 52 -3.84 -11.75 5.88
C ILE A 52 -4.35 -11.97 4.45
N PRO A 53 -5.35 -12.84 4.24
CA PRO A 53 -5.87 -13.13 2.90
C PRO A 53 -6.99 -12.18 2.44
N ALA A 54 -7.57 -11.39 3.36
CA ALA A 54 -8.72 -10.53 3.11
C ALA A 54 -8.59 -9.23 3.92
N ASN A 55 -7.99 -8.22 3.31
CA ASN A 55 -7.76 -6.94 3.98
C ASN A 55 -9.06 -6.19 4.31
N ASP A 56 -10.12 -6.36 3.51
CA ASP A 56 -11.43 -5.77 3.78
C ASP A 56 -12.06 -6.33 5.07
N VAL A 57 -11.91 -7.63 5.32
CA VAL A 57 -12.35 -8.29 6.57
C VAL A 57 -11.53 -7.78 7.75
N PHE A 58 -10.21 -7.71 7.61
CA PHE A 58 -9.33 -7.18 8.66
C PHE A 58 -9.67 -5.72 8.99
N LEU A 59 -9.81 -4.87 7.98
CA LEU A 59 -10.17 -3.46 8.15
C LEU A 59 -11.56 -3.29 8.79
N SER A 60 -12.52 -4.17 8.52
CA SER A 60 -13.83 -4.13 9.18
C SER A 60 -13.75 -4.27 10.70
N ASN A 61 -12.83 -5.10 11.20
CA ASN A 61 -12.56 -5.25 12.63
C ASN A 61 -12.01 -3.96 13.28
N LEU A 62 -11.31 -3.13 12.51
CA LEU A 62 -10.72 -1.88 13.00
C LEU A 62 -11.72 -0.72 13.07
N ILE A 63 -12.85 -0.77 12.36
CA ILE A 63 -13.82 0.33 12.28
C ILE A 63 -14.32 0.74 13.66
N GLY A 64 -14.69 -0.22 14.50
CA GLY A 64 -15.18 0.03 15.86
C GLY A 64 -14.06 0.25 16.91
N ARG A 65 -12.79 0.08 16.54
CA ARG A 65 -11.62 0.17 17.43
C ARG A 65 -10.82 1.45 17.23
N THR A 66 -11.07 2.17 16.13
CA THR A 66 -10.39 3.40 15.71
C THR A 66 -11.41 4.51 15.49
N GLN A 67 -10.98 5.77 15.57
CA GLN A 67 -11.88 6.93 15.47
C GLN A 67 -11.59 7.84 14.27
N ASN A 68 -10.33 8.13 13.99
CA ASN A 68 -9.94 9.17 13.06
C ASN A 68 -9.16 8.66 11.85
N ILE A 69 -8.33 7.65 12.03
CA ILE A 69 -7.44 7.15 11.00
C ILE A 69 -8.22 6.63 9.80
N LYS A 70 -7.76 6.94 8.59
CA LYS A 70 -8.29 6.36 7.36
C LYS A 70 -7.88 4.90 7.27
N LEU A 71 -8.83 4.03 6.93
CA LEU A 71 -8.63 2.59 6.80
C LEU A 71 -8.58 2.22 5.31
N CYS A 72 -7.45 1.66 4.87
CA CYS A 72 -7.12 1.64 3.47
C CYS A 72 -6.75 0.23 3.00
N THR A 73 -7.33 -0.24 1.90
CA THR A 73 -6.87 -1.47 1.26
C THR A 73 -5.53 -1.23 0.54
N GLY A 74 -4.54 -2.05 0.80
CA GLY A 74 -3.20 -1.80 0.31
C GLY A 74 -2.49 -3.00 -0.34
N VAL A 75 -3.12 -3.66 -1.35
CA VAL A 75 -4.24 -3.28 -2.23
C VAL A 75 -5.32 -4.38 -2.26
N SER A 76 -6.53 -4.07 -2.71
CA SER A 76 -7.46 -5.09 -3.19
C SER A 76 -7.00 -5.57 -4.56
N ILE A 77 -6.74 -6.87 -4.69
CA ILE A 77 -6.19 -7.47 -5.92
C ILE A 77 -7.34 -7.75 -6.89
N ILE A 78 -7.53 -6.87 -7.86
CA ILE A 78 -8.69 -6.89 -8.76
C ILE A 78 -8.89 -8.22 -9.48
N PRO A 79 -7.86 -8.86 -10.09
CA PRO A 79 -8.08 -10.11 -10.84
C PRO A 79 -8.55 -11.29 -9.98
N GLN A 80 -8.38 -11.23 -8.67
CA GLN A 80 -8.80 -12.29 -7.74
C GLN A 80 -10.29 -12.19 -7.35
N HIS A 81 -11.00 -11.15 -7.83
CA HIS A 81 -12.37 -10.87 -7.39
C HIS A 81 -13.28 -10.51 -8.56
N HIS A 82 -14.57 -10.78 -8.40
CA HIS A 82 -15.57 -10.17 -9.27
C HIS A 82 -15.76 -8.69 -8.87
N PRO A 83 -15.75 -7.72 -9.83
CA PRO A 83 -15.82 -6.28 -9.52
C PRO A 83 -17.04 -5.88 -8.67
N VAL A 84 -18.17 -6.55 -8.82
CA VAL A 84 -19.37 -6.32 -7.96
C VAL A 84 -19.06 -6.55 -6.49
N ASN A 85 -18.33 -7.63 -6.15
CA ASN A 85 -17.99 -7.93 -4.75
C ASN A 85 -17.10 -6.83 -4.14
N ILE A 86 -16.12 -6.35 -4.90
CA ILE A 86 -15.27 -5.22 -4.47
C ILE A 86 -16.12 -3.97 -4.26
N ALA A 87 -16.95 -3.62 -5.25
CA ALA A 87 -17.77 -2.41 -5.19
C ALA A 87 -18.70 -2.39 -3.98
N VAL A 88 -19.43 -3.48 -3.71
CA VAL A 88 -20.40 -3.52 -2.61
C VAL A 88 -19.74 -3.61 -1.24
N ARG A 89 -18.64 -4.37 -1.11
CA ARG A 89 -17.90 -4.50 0.16
C ARG A 89 -17.27 -3.18 0.58
N LEU A 90 -16.57 -2.50 -0.36
CA LEU A 90 -15.95 -1.21 -0.06
C LEU A 90 -17.00 -0.12 0.20
N ALA A 91 -18.14 -0.13 -0.51
CA ALA A 91 -19.24 0.76 -0.20
C ALA A 91 -19.82 0.52 1.20
N LEU A 92 -19.99 -0.75 1.61
CA LEU A 92 -20.44 -1.10 2.95
C LEU A 92 -19.46 -0.63 4.03
N LEU A 93 -18.16 -0.91 3.84
CA LEU A 93 -17.12 -0.44 4.77
C LEU A 93 -17.08 1.08 4.87
N ASP A 94 -17.32 1.78 3.76
CA ASP A 94 -17.34 3.24 3.73
C ASP A 94 -18.50 3.81 4.57
N HIS A 95 -19.68 3.20 4.50
CA HIS A 95 -20.80 3.56 5.39
C HIS A 95 -20.50 3.23 6.86
N LEU A 96 -20.03 2.00 7.14
CA LEU A 96 -19.74 1.57 8.51
C LEU A 96 -18.68 2.44 9.19
N SER A 97 -17.70 2.91 8.41
CA SER A 97 -16.62 3.76 8.88
C SER A 97 -16.94 5.27 8.86
N HIS A 98 -18.13 5.66 8.40
CA HIS A 98 -18.52 7.07 8.20
C HIS A 98 -17.53 7.86 7.33
N GLY A 99 -17.11 7.26 6.18
CA GLY A 99 -16.26 7.91 5.19
C GLY A 99 -14.76 7.88 5.53
N ARG A 100 -14.30 6.88 6.30
CA ARG A 100 -12.87 6.71 6.58
C ARG A 100 -12.18 5.71 5.65
N ILE A 101 -12.86 5.14 4.66
CA ILE A 101 -12.26 4.19 3.73
C ILE A 101 -11.51 4.91 2.62
N MET A 102 -10.35 4.34 2.23
CA MET A 102 -9.66 4.62 0.99
C MET A 102 -9.40 3.29 0.26
N CYS A 103 -9.47 3.29 -1.06
CA CYS A 103 -9.44 2.07 -1.87
C CYS A 103 -8.14 1.99 -2.66
N GLY A 104 -7.19 1.16 -2.22
CA GLY A 104 -6.04 0.80 -3.04
C GLY A 104 -6.38 -0.37 -3.94
N PHE A 105 -6.06 -0.26 -5.22
CA PHE A 105 -6.28 -1.30 -6.24
C PHE A 105 -4.96 -1.71 -6.89
N GLY A 106 -4.83 -3.00 -7.21
CA GLY A 106 -3.67 -3.56 -7.85
C GLY A 106 -3.91 -4.89 -8.54
N GLN A 107 -2.88 -5.32 -9.25
CA GLN A 107 -2.88 -6.57 -10.03
C GLN A 107 -2.51 -7.78 -9.16
N GLY A 108 -1.74 -7.57 -8.09
CA GLY A 108 -1.04 -8.65 -7.39
C GLY A 108 0.27 -9.04 -8.08
N GLY A 109 1.19 -9.65 -7.32
CA GLY A 109 2.52 -9.96 -7.83
C GLY A 109 3.04 -11.35 -7.43
N VAL A 110 2.25 -12.16 -6.73
CA VAL A 110 2.68 -13.46 -6.19
C VAL A 110 2.24 -14.61 -7.11
N PRO A 111 3.18 -15.36 -7.70
CA PRO A 111 2.84 -16.42 -8.65
C PRO A 111 1.94 -17.52 -8.08
N THR A 112 2.15 -17.93 -6.82
CA THR A 112 1.33 -18.95 -6.17
C THR A 112 -0.10 -18.48 -5.88
N ASP A 113 -0.30 -17.17 -5.66
CA ASP A 113 -1.65 -16.58 -5.62
C ASP A 113 -2.31 -16.64 -7.00
N TRP A 114 -1.54 -16.46 -8.09
CA TRP A 114 -2.08 -16.61 -9.45
C TRP A 114 -2.54 -18.03 -9.73
N GLU A 115 -1.74 -19.03 -9.34
CA GLU A 115 -2.13 -20.45 -9.45
C GLU A 115 -3.40 -20.76 -8.66
N LEU A 116 -3.49 -20.26 -7.41
CA LEU A 116 -4.65 -20.50 -6.56
C LEU A 116 -5.96 -20.02 -7.18
N PHE A 117 -5.93 -18.91 -7.90
CA PHE A 117 -7.10 -18.29 -8.54
C PHE A 117 -7.21 -18.61 -10.04
N ASP A 118 -6.38 -19.50 -10.57
CA ASP A 118 -6.32 -19.84 -12.02
C ASP A 118 -6.24 -18.58 -12.90
N LEU A 119 -5.37 -17.63 -12.49
CA LEU A 119 -5.24 -16.36 -13.19
C LEU A 119 -4.35 -16.49 -14.43
N PRO A 120 -4.66 -15.74 -15.51
CA PRO A 120 -3.87 -15.72 -16.72
C PRO A 120 -2.50 -15.06 -16.51
N ASP A 121 -1.73 -14.90 -17.59
CA ASP A 121 -0.44 -14.20 -17.56
C ASP A 121 -0.54 -12.75 -17.03
N ALA A 122 0.60 -12.23 -16.56
CA ALA A 122 0.67 -10.91 -15.93
C ALA A 122 0.15 -9.75 -16.81
N LYS A 123 0.29 -9.84 -18.16
CA LYS A 123 -0.20 -8.81 -19.07
C LYS A 123 -1.73 -8.82 -19.10
N THR A 124 -2.33 -9.99 -19.18
CA THR A 124 -3.79 -10.16 -19.16
C THR A 124 -4.37 -9.72 -17.81
N GLN A 125 -3.71 -10.07 -16.69
CA GLN A 125 -4.09 -9.58 -15.36
C GLN A 125 -4.05 -8.04 -15.26
N GLY A 126 -3.07 -7.40 -15.91
CA GLY A 126 -3.01 -5.94 -16.01
C GLY A 126 -4.25 -5.36 -16.71
N LEU A 127 -4.71 -5.97 -17.82
CA LEU A 127 -5.95 -5.57 -18.50
C LEU A 127 -7.19 -5.82 -17.64
N MET A 128 -7.25 -6.96 -16.94
CA MET A 128 -8.31 -7.24 -15.96
C MET A 128 -8.34 -6.17 -14.86
N THR A 129 -7.18 -5.76 -14.35
CA THR A 129 -7.10 -4.72 -13.32
C THR A 129 -7.70 -3.40 -13.80
N VAL A 130 -7.35 -2.97 -15.00
CA VAL A 130 -7.90 -1.72 -15.58
C VAL A 130 -9.41 -1.83 -15.76
N GLU A 131 -9.91 -2.89 -16.42
CA GLU A 131 -11.34 -3.09 -16.63
C GLU A 131 -12.11 -3.22 -15.31
N GLY A 132 -11.54 -3.97 -14.33
CA GLY A 132 -12.19 -4.15 -13.03
C GLY A 132 -12.33 -2.86 -12.23
N ILE A 133 -11.31 -1.99 -12.24
CA ILE A 133 -11.40 -0.65 -11.63
C ILE A 133 -12.49 0.18 -12.31
N ASP A 134 -12.56 0.15 -13.66
CA ASP A 134 -13.59 0.85 -14.40
C ASP A 134 -15.00 0.32 -14.10
N MET A 135 -15.15 -1.00 -13.96
CA MET A 135 -16.42 -1.59 -13.53
C MET A 135 -16.82 -1.18 -12.12
N VAL A 136 -15.88 -1.18 -11.17
CA VAL A 136 -16.13 -0.74 -9.78
C VAL A 136 -16.60 0.72 -9.76
N THR A 137 -15.91 1.62 -10.43
CA THR A 137 -16.26 3.05 -10.47
C THR A 137 -17.59 3.30 -11.18
N LYS A 138 -17.88 2.58 -12.28
CA LYS A 138 -19.20 2.62 -12.94
C LYS A 138 -20.32 2.13 -12.05
N LEU A 139 -20.10 1.03 -11.30
CA LEU A 139 -21.08 0.52 -10.35
C LEU A 139 -21.40 1.52 -9.24
N TRP A 140 -20.42 2.30 -8.79
CA TRP A 140 -20.63 3.36 -7.80
C TRP A 140 -21.38 4.58 -8.36
N ALA A 141 -21.17 4.89 -9.64
CA ALA A 141 -21.72 6.09 -10.27
C ALA A 141 -23.10 5.90 -10.91
N THR A 142 -23.47 4.67 -11.33
CA THR A 142 -24.65 4.43 -12.17
C THR A 142 -25.77 3.73 -11.41
N GLU A 143 -26.98 4.25 -11.50
CA GLU A 143 -28.19 3.58 -11.03
C GLU A 143 -28.71 2.58 -12.06
N ALA A 144 -29.44 1.55 -11.56
CA ALA A 144 -30.08 0.61 -12.48
C ALA A 144 -31.27 1.29 -13.25
N PRO A 145 -31.59 0.84 -14.47
CA PRO A 145 -31.00 -0.30 -15.16
C PRO A 145 -29.65 0.04 -15.83
N PHE A 146 -28.77 -0.96 -15.94
CA PHE A 146 -27.52 -0.85 -16.70
C PHE A 146 -27.08 -2.21 -17.27
N ASP A 147 -26.24 -2.16 -18.32
CA ASP A 147 -25.62 -3.32 -18.96
C ASP A 147 -24.18 -2.97 -19.36
N PHE A 148 -23.21 -3.36 -18.50
CA PHE A 148 -21.77 -3.08 -18.69
C PHE A 148 -21.09 -4.32 -19.26
N LYS A 149 -20.76 -4.27 -20.54
CA LYS A 149 -20.01 -5.32 -21.25
C LYS A 149 -18.55 -4.93 -21.34
N GLY A 150 -17.68 -5.74 -20.73
CA GLY A 150 -16.24 -5.67 -20.85
C GLY A 150 -15.67 -6.87 -21.59
N GLN A 151 -14.35 -6.96 -21.61
CA GLN A 151 -13.63 -8.12 -22.13
C GLN A 151 -13.68 -9.30 -21.13
N PHE A 152 -13.61 -9.00 -19.83
CA PHE A 152 -13.51 -10.00 -18.76
C PHE A 152 -14.78 -10.14 -17.95
N TRP A 153 -15.56 -9.08 -17.81
CA TRP A 153 -16.80 -9.09 -17.03
C TRP A 153 -17.99 -8.53 -17.79
N HIS A 154 -19.13 -9.17 -17.61
CA HIS A 154 -20.41 -8.66 -18.07
C HIS A 154 -21.32 -8.49 -16.84
N ILE A 155 -21.59 -7.24 -16.47
CA ILE A 155 -22.34 -6.89 -15.25
C ILE A 155 -23.58 -6.10 -15.64
N LYS A 156 -24.77 -6.62 -15.26
CA LYS A 156 -26.03 -6.00 -15.65
C LYS A 156 -27.10 -6.10 -14.56
N ILE A 157 -27.93 -5.07 -14.46
CA ILE A 157 -29.24 -5.06 -13.83
C ILE A 157 -30.19 -4.46 -14.85
N LEU A 158 -31.03 -5.29 -15.46
CA LEU A 158 -31.95 -4.86 -16.54
C LEU A 158 -33.30 -4.42 -16.02
N ASN A 159 -33.70 -4.91 -14.85
CA ASN A 159 -34.95 -4.61 -14.22
C ASN A 159 -34.72 -4.07 -12.81
N ASN A 160 -35.36 -2.98 -12.48
CA ASN A 160 -35.48 -2.47 -11.13
C ASN A 160 -36.95 -2.29 -10.81
N ASP A 161 -37.34 -2.62 -9.60
CA ASP A 161 -38.70 -2.45 -9.12
C ASP A 161 -38.70 -1.46 -7.96
N PRO A 162 -39.21 -0.24 -8.16
CA PRO A 162 -39.22 0.79 -7.11
C PRO A 162 -40.13 0.42 -5.92
N VAL A 163 -41.17 -0.38 -6.13
CA VAL A 163 -42.09 -0.80 -5.08
C VAL A 163 -41.43 -1.81 -4.16
N MET A 164 -40.74 -2.80 -4.75
CA MET A 164 -40.01 -3.83 -4.00
C MET A 164 -38.61 -3.37 -3.60
N ALA A 165 -38.19 -2.19 -4.02
CA ALA A 165 -36.81 -1.68 -3.88
C ALA A 165 -35.76 -2.70 -4.35
N SER A 166 -36.08 -3.48 -5.41
CA SER A 166 -35.15 -4.44 -6.00
C SER A 166 -34.37 -3.84 -7.17
N GLY A 167 -33.20 -4.40 -7.48
CA GLY A 167 -32.28 -3.85 -8.49
C GLY A 167 -31.46 -2.65 -8.01
N VAL A 168 -31.48 -2.35 -6.70
CA VAL A 168 -30.70 -1.27 -6.11
C VAL A 168 -29.35 -1.78 -5.63
N LEU A 169 -28.26 -1.14 -6.06
CA LEU A 169 -26.92 -1.43 -5.60
C LEU A 169 -26.47 -0.39 -4.56
N LEU A 170 -25.87 -0.86 -3.45
CA LEU A 170 -25.32 0.03 -2.43
C LEU A 170 -24.23 0.92 -3.02
N LYS A 171 -24.37 2.24 -2.86
CA LYS A 171 -23.39 3.25 -3.27
C LYS A 171 -22.49 3.63 -2.09
N PRO A 172 -21.27 4.12 -2.31
CA PRO A 172 -20.44 4.62 -1.23
C PRO A 172 -21.04 5.80 -0.48
N PHE A 173 -20.66 5.94 0.79
CA PHE A 173 -20.97 7.09 1.63
C PHE A 173 -20.29 8.36 1.11
N GLN A 174 -19.00 8.26 0.77
CA GLN A 174 -18.22 9.35 0.20
C GLN A 174 -18.63 9.62 -1.26
N LYS A 175 -18.62 10.90 -1.66
CA LYS A 175 -19.00 11.31 -3.02
C LYS A 175 -17.81 11.96 -3.74
N PRO A 176 -17.58 11.65 -5.00
CA PRO A 176 -18.32 10.69 -5.85
C PRO A 176 -18.09 9.23 -5.44
N HIS A 177 -17.00 8.93 -4.76
CA HIS A 177 -16.60 7.63 -4.21
C HIS A 177 -15.43 7.81 -3.22
N PRO A 178 -15.05 6.78 -2.42
CA PRO A 178 -13.83 6.82 -1.61
C PRO A 178 -12.59 7.14 -2.46
N PRO A 179 -11.59 7.84 -1.91
CA PRO A 179 -10.34 8.07 -2.62
C PRO A 179 -9.73 6.75 -3.10
N ILE A 180 -9.25 6.75 -4.35
CA ILE A 180 -8.64 5.58 -4.98
C ILE A 180 -7.12 5.76 -5.03
N ALA A 181 -6.38 4.70 -4.71
CA ALA A 181 -4.93 4.67 -4.78
C ALA A 181 -4.41 3.52 -5.64
N MET A 182 -3.21 3.68 -6.17
CA MET A 182 -2.50 2.67 -6.92
C MET A 182 -1.08 2.50 -6.42
N SER A 183 -0.64 1.27 -6.27
CA SER A 183 0.75 0.94 -5.92
C SER A 183 1.68 1.15 -7.12
N VAL A 184 2.77 1.87 -6.90
CA VAL A 184 3.81 2.16 -7.89
C VAL A 184 5.12 1.56 -7.43
N VAL A 185 5.63 0.57 -8.19
CA VAL A 185 6.82 -0.19 -7.82
C VAL A 185 8.02 0.12 -8.73
N ARG A 186 7.80 0.38 -10.01
CA ARG A 186 8.88 0.58 -10.99
C ARG A 186 8.83 1.99 -11.55
N GLY A 187 10.00 2.55 -11.87
CA GLY A 187 10.11 3.77 -12.68
C GLY A 187 9.45 3.56 -14.05
N GLY A 188 8.79 4.57 -14.61
CA GLY A 188 8.10 4.51 -15.88
C GLY A 188 6.90 3.55 -15.92
N SER A 189 6.35 3.14 -14.77
CA SER A 189 5.32 2.10 -14.72
C SER A 189 3.96 2.58 -15.24
N MET A 190 3.24 1.66 -15.91
CA MET A 190 1.86 1.91 -16.34
C MET A 190 0.93 2.26 -15.17
N ALA A 191 1.19 1.71 -13.97
CA ALA A 191 0.40 2.02 -12.78
C ALA A 191 0.53 3.50 -12.37
N ALA A 192 1.75 4.06 -12.40
CA ALA A 192 1.98 5.48 -12.13
C ALA A 192 1.27 6.36 -13.17
N ARG A 193 1.43 6.02 -14.47
CA ARG A 193 0.79 6.75 -15.57
C ARG A 193 -0.73 6.72 -15.49
N MET A 194 -1.32 5.53 -15.25
CA MET A 194 -2.75 5.37 -15.10
C MET A 194 -3.29 6.12 -13.86
N ALA A 195 -2.54 6.10 -12.75
CA ALA A 195 -2.90 6.87 -11.57
C ALA A 195 -2.95 8.37 -11.89
N GLY A 196 -1.98 8.90 -12.65
CA GLY A 196 -1.97 10.27 -13.13
C GLY A 196 -3.16 10.60 -14.05
N GLN A 197 -3.42 9.77 -15.05
CA GLN A 197 -4.56 9.92 -15.98
C GLN A 197 -5.93 9.98 -15.28
N ARG A 198 -6.05 9.38 -14.09
CA ARG A 198 -7.32 9.27 -13.35
C ARG A 198 -7.36 10.14 -12.09
N GLY A 199 -6.28 10.86 -11.77
CA GLY A 199 -6.17 11.64 -10.55
C GLY A 199 -6.17 10.76 -9.28
N TYR A 200 -5.74 9.50 -9.37
CA TYR A 200 -5.65 8.57 -8.25
C TYR A 200 -4.38 8.83 -7.44
N ILE A 201 -4.39 8.41 -6.19
CA ILE A 201 -3.28 8.58 -5.27
C ILE A 201 -2.14 7.60 -5.63
N PRO A 202 -0.93 8.07 -5.97
CA PRO A 202 0.20 7.17 -6.17
C PRO A 202 0.84 6.81 -4.83
N ILE A 203 1.06 5.49 -4.60
CA ILE A 203 1.80 4.97 -3.44
C ILE A 203 3.09 4.34 -3.94
N SER A 204 4.21 4.96 -3.67
CA SER A 204 5.53 4.44 -4.02
C SER A 204 5.98 3.39 -3.02
N SER A 205 6.33 2.22 -3.55
CA SER A 205 6.75 1.06 -2.77
C SER A 205 8.05 1.28 -1.99
N ASN A 206 8.15 0.64 -0.83
CA ASN A 206 9.38 0.53 -0.04
C ASN A 206 10.41 -0.45 -0.63
N LEU A 207 10.04 -1.20 -1.67
CA LEU A 207 10.91 -2.24 -2.27
C LEU A 207 11.83 -1.71 -3.38
N VAL A 208 11.91 -0.39 -3.55
CA VAL A 208 12.82 0.25 -4.51
C VAL A 208 13.55 1.43 -3.85
N PRO A 209 14.81 1.70 -4.28
CA PRO A 209 15.60 2.81 -3.77
C PRO A 209 14.92 4.16 -4.00
N ILE A 210 15.28 5.15 -3.19
CA ILE A 210 14.64 6.48 -3.23
C ILE A 210 14.86 7.21 -4.56
N GLU A 211 15.98 6.97 -5.23
CA GLU A 211 16.25 7.51 -6.56
C GLU A 211 15.30 6.95 -7.63
N THR A 212 14.85 5.69 -7.48
CA THR A 212 13.79 5.13 -8.33
C THR A 212 12.44 5.74 -7.99
N VAL A 213 12.14 5.90 -6.70
CA VAL A 213 10.91 6.55 -6.26
C VAL A 213 10.78 7.96 -6.83
N ALA A 214 11.87 8.73 -6.88
CA ALA A 214 11.86 10.09 -7.46
C ALA A 214 11.30 10.12 -8.89
N THR A 215 11.53 9.08 -9.70
CA THR A 215 11.03 8.98 -11.09
C THR A 215 9.53 8.70 -11.19
N HIS A 216 8.89 8.27 -10.10
CA HIS A 216 7.46 7.92 -10.13
C HIS A 216 6.58 9.14 -10.35
N TRP A 217 6.96 10.28 -9.77
CA TRP A 217 6.19 11.51 -9.91
C TRP A 217 6.19 12.06 -11.33
N ASP A 218 7.33 11.98 -12.04
CA ASP A 218 7.41 12.42 -13.42
C ASP A 218 6.47 11.59 -14.33
N THR A 219 6.46 10.27 -14.11
CA THR A 219 5.56 9.35 -14.83
C THR A 219 4.09 9.62 -14.51
N TYR A 220 3.78 9.92 -13.23
CA TYR A 220 2.44 10.31 -12.78
C TYR A 220 2.00 11.62 -13.43
N SER A 221 2.84 12.66 -13.39
CA SER A 221 2.55 13.98 -13.96
C SER A 221 2.35 13.92 -15.47
N ALA A 222 3.19 13.15 -16.18
CA ALA A 222 3.02 12.91 -17.60
C ALA A 222 1.66 12.23 -17.93
N GLY A 223 1.23 11.28 -17.09
CA GLY A 223 -0.09 10.67 -17.23
C GLY A 223 -1.24 11.66 -17.06
N ALA A 224 -1.15 12.59 -16.12
CA ALA A 224 -2.16 13.65 -15.94
C ALA A 224 -2.19 14.61 -17.14
N GLU A 225 -1.03 15.02 -17.64
CA GLU A 225 -0.90 15.91 -18.80
C GLU A 225 -1.52 15.31 -20.07
N GLU A 226 -1.33 14.00 -20.31
CA GLU A 226 -1.88 13.31 -21.49
C GLU A 226 -3.40 13.41 -21.64
N VAL A 227 -4.11 13.54 -20.54
CA VAL A 227 -5.57 13.65 -20.52
C VAL A 227 -6.06 15.08 -20.18
N GLY A 228 -5.13 16.05 -20.16
CA GLY A 228 -5.45 17.46 -19.94
C GLY A 228 -5.85 17.80 -18.51
N LEU A 229 -5.48 16.98 -17.51
CA LEU A 229 -5.66 17.31 -16.11
C LEU A 229 -4.65 18.40 -15.69
N PRO A 230 -5.00 19.24 -14.68
CA PRO A 230 -4.06 20.18 -14.10
C PRO A 230 -2.81 19.49 -13.56
N GLN A 231 -1.69 20.23 -13.50
CA GLN A 231 -0.49 19.71 -12.82
C GLN A 231 -0.84 19.27 -11.39
N PRO A 232 -0.56 18.01 -11.05
CA PRO A 232 -0.96 17.47 -9.76
C PRO A 232 -0.12 18.04 -8.61
N ASP A 233 -0.76 18.18 -7.46
CA ASP A 233 -0.10 18.58 -6.22
C ASP A 233 0.56 17.34 -5.57
N ARG A 234 1.86 17.46 -5.23
CA ARG A 234 2.63 16.40 -4.57
C ARG A 234 2.09 16.01 -3.19
N SER A 235 1.19 16.79 -2.60
CA SER A 235 0.51 16.47 -1.34
C SER A 235 -0.28 15.15 -1.40
N ILE A 236 -0.69 14.72 -2.60
CA ILE A 236 -1.35 13.42 -2.78
C ILE A 236 -0.39 12.24 -2.83
N TRP A 237 0.90 12.45 -3.00
CA TRP A 237 1.88 11.38 -3.17
C TRP A 237 2.23 10.73 -1.83
N ARG A 238 2.16 9.39 -1.80
CA ARG A 238 2.55 8.56 -0.65
C ARG A 238 3.85 7.86 -0.97
N ILE A 239 4.79 7.91 -0.02
CA ILE A 239 6.06 7.16 -0.10
C ILE A 239 6.15 6.25 1.12
N SER A 240 6.34 4.95 0.90
CA SER A 240 6.47 3.98 1.98
C SER A 240 7.94 3.64 2.25
N ARG A 241 8.31 3.52 3.54
CA ARG A 241 9.65 3.16 4.01
C ARG A 241 9.61 2.32 5.28
N SER A 242 10.51 1.33 5.35
CA SER A 242 10.82 0.63 6.60
C SER A 242 11.71 1.54 7.44
N ILE A 243 11.27 1.87 8.65
CA ILE A 243 11.97 2.83 9.51
C ILE A 243 12.20 2.20 10.88
N LEU A 244 13.42 2.30 11.41
CA LEU A 244 13.75 1.86 12.77
C LEU A 244 14.63 2.89 13.46
N ILE A 245 14.21 3.29 14.66
CA ILE A 245 14.92 4.24 15.50
C ILE A 245 15.50 3.53 16.74
N GLY A 246 16.81 3.62 16.93
CA GLY A 246 17.52 3.12 18.11
C GLY A 246 18.09 4.23 18.98
N GLU A 247 18.74 3.84 20.07
CA GLU A 247 19.43 4.78 20.99
C GLU A 247 20.69 5.38 20.35
N SER A 248 21.32 4.63 19.43
CA SER A 248 22.44 5.06 18.60
C SER A 248 22.35 4.40 17.24
N ASN A 249 23.10 4.90 16.26
CA ASN A 249 23.18 4.31 14.92
C ASN A 249 23.60 2.84 14.97
N ASN A 250 24.61 2.51 15.77
CA ASN A 250 25.09 1.14 15.92
C ASN A 250 24.03 0.22 16.54
N ALA A 251 23.35 0.67 17.61
CA ALA A 251 22.31 -0.11 18.27
C ALA A 251 21.08 -0.31 17.35
N ALA A 252 20.74 0.70 16.55
CA ALA A 252 19.67 0.59 15.55
C ALA A 252 19.99 -0.44 14.49
N TRP A 253 21.19 -0.40 13.91
CA TRP A 253 21.62 -1.36 12.89
C TRP A 253 21.82 -2.78 13.44
N ASP A 254 22.34 -2.92 14.65
CA ASP A 254 22.47 -4.24 15.31
C ASP A 254 21.08 -4.88 15.49
N HIS A 255 20.11 -4.13 16.01
CA HIS A 255 18.75 -4.63 16.16
C HIS A 255 18.10 -4.92 14.80
N ALA A 256 18.29 -4.04 13.82
CA ALA A 256 17.71 -4.20 12.49
C ALA A 256 18.21 -5.46 11.77
N LEU A 257 19.51 -5.76 11.85
CA LEU A 257 20.10 -6.91 11.17
C LEU A 257 19.83 -8.24 11.90
N ASN A 258 19.83 -8.22 13.23
CA ASN A 258 19.71 -9.43 14.04
C ASN A 258 18.27 -9.71 14.53
N GLY A 259 17.36 -8.75 14.37
CA GLY A 259 15.95 -8.87 14.72
C GLY A 259 15.04 -9.38 13.60
N THR A 260 13.72 -9.28 13.81
CA THR A 260 12.73 -9.71 12.81
C THR A 260 12.78 -8.89 11.52
N LEU A 261 13.26 -7.65 11.55
CA LEU A 261 13.45 -6.85 10.36
C LEU A 261 14.48 -7.50 9.41
N GLY A 262 15.63 -7.92 9.93
CA GLY A 262 16.65 -8.65 9.16
C GLY A 262 16.10 -9.93 8.53
N ARG A 263 15.41 -10.73 9.33
CA ARG A 263 14.72 -11.96 8.86
C ARG A 263 13.68 -11.65 7.75
N THR A 264 12.92 -10.59 7.90
CA THR A 264 11.98 -10.13 6.87
C THR A 264 12.70 -9.80 5.56
N PHE A 265 13.83 -9.09 5.64
CA PHE A 265 14.61 -8.75 4.46
C PHE A 265 15.34 -9.93 3.84
N GLU A 266 15.74 -10.94 4.63
CA GLU A 266 16.20 -12.24 4.10
C GLU A 266 15.10 -12.93 3.28
N TYR A 267 13.89 -13.02 3.82
CA TYR A 267 12.73 -13.55 3.10
C TYR A 267 12.46 -12.78 1.81
N LEU A 268 12.40 -11.44 1.87
CA LEU A 268 12.15 -10.60 0.70
C LEU A 268 13.27 -10.75 -0.35
N LEU A 269 14.53 -10.86 0.06
CA LEU A 269 15.65 -11.06 -0.84
C LEU A 269 15.54 -12.41 -1.58
N GLN A 270 15.16 -13.48 -0.89
CA GLN A 270 14.90 -14.77 -1.51
C GLN A 270 13.76 -14.69 -2.53
N LEU A 271 12.64 -14.06 -2.16
CA LEU A 271 11.48 -13.86 -3.04
C LEU A 271 11.88 -13.06 -4.30
N MET A 272 12.59 -11.95 -4.13
CA MET A 272 13.02 -11.10 -5.25
C MET A 272 14.07 -11.77 -6.14
N THR A 273 14.90 -12.64 -5.57
CA THR A 273 15.84 -13.46 -6.34
C THR A 273 15.09 -14.48 -7.21
N GLN A 274 14.14 -15.21 -6.63
CA GLN A 274 13.33 -16.19 -7.35
C GLN A 274 12.45 -15.59 -8.46
N THR A 275 12.04 -14.34 -8.28
CA THR A 275 11.21 -13.60 -9.24
C THR A 275 12.01 -12.70 -10.19
N ASN A 276 13.34 -12.80 -10.22
CA ASN A 276 14.26 -11.98 -11.04
C ASN A 276 14.08 -10.47 -10.82
N MET A 277 13.83 -10.03 -9.59
CA MET A 277 13.59 -8.64 -9.24
C MET A 277 14.80 -7.94 -8.60
N LEU A 278 15.98 -8.58 -8.51
CA LEU A 278 17.20 -7.96 -7.99
C LEU A 278 17.60 -6.64 -8.67
N PRO A 279 17.41 -6.45 -10.00
CA PRO A 279 17.70 -5.16 -10.62
C PRO A 279 16.92 -3.99 -10.03
N MET A 280 15.73 -4.24 -9.44
CA MET A 280 14.95 -3.20 -8.77
C MET A 280 15.61 -2.72 -7.48
N ILE A 281 16.21 -3.65 -6.70
CA ILE A 281 16.94 -3.33 -5.48
C ILE A 281 18.19 -2.53 -5.79
N LYS A 282 18.91 -2.90 -6.86
CA LYS A 282 20.15 -2.22 -7.27
C LYS A 282 19.94 -0.76 -7.67
N GLY A 283 18.75 -0.40 -8.17
CA GLY A 283 18.43 0.96 -8.59
C GLY A 283 19.45 1.47 -9.64
N ASN A 284 20.21 2.50 -9.31
CA ASN A 284 21.25 3.06 -10.16
C ASN A 284 22.61 2.29 -10.12
N GLN A 285 22.73 1.26 -9.27
CA GLN A 285 23.95 0.45 -9.09
C GLN A 285 23.88 -0.89 -9.84
N GLN A 286 23.47 -0.88 -11.10
CA GLN A 286 23.31 -2.10 -11.91
C GLN A 286 24.59 -2.90 -12.12
N ASN A 287 25.75 -2.28 -11.93
CA ASN A 287 27.08 -2.91 -12.02
C ASN A 287 27.43 -3.78 -10.80
N VAL A 288 26.69 -3.71 -9.71
CA VAL A 288 26.91 -4.59 -8.55
C VAL A 288 26.53 -6.02 -8.96
N PRO A 289 27.43 -7.02 -8.78
CA PRO A 289 27.10 -8.42 -9.03
C PRO A 289 25.92 -8.89 -8.20
N ASP A 290 25.10 -9.80 -8.73
CA ASP A 290 23.96 -10.36 -7.98
C ASP A 290 24.41 -11.08 -6.71
N SER A 291 25.61 -11.69 -6.71
CA SER A 291 26.22 -12.33 -5.54
C SER A 291 26.48 -11.40 -4.36
N ASP A 292 26.61 -10.10 -4.63
CA ASP A 292 26.94 -9.08 -3.63
C ASP A 292 25.68 -8.41 -3.08
N VAL A 293 24.52 -8.69 -3.68
CA VAL A 293 23.23 -8.23 -3.19
C VAL A 293 22.78 -9.14 -2.04
N ASN A 294 23.20 -8.80 -0.83
CA ASN A 294 22.81 -9.49 0.41
C ASN A 294 21.77 -8.70 1.20
N THR A 295 21.33 -9.23 2.33
CA THR A 295 20.32 -8.62 3.20
C THR A 295 20.74 -7.23 3.66
N GLU A 296 21.98 -7.04 4.10
CA GLU A 296 22.49 -5.74 4.52
C GLU A 296 22.50 -4.73 3.38
N PHE A 297 22.96 -5.13 2.19
CA PHE A 297 22.91 -4.28 0.99
C PHE A 297 21.49 -3.81 0.71
N MET A 298 20.52 -4.76 0.73
CA MET A 298 19.11 -4.46 0.51
C MET A 298 18.56 -3.49 1.55
N MET A 299 18.83 -3.73 2.83
CA MET A 299 18.38 -2.87 3.93
C MET A 299 18.98 -1.46 3.85
N ARG A 300 20.27 -1.33 3.50
CA ARG A 300 20.91 -0.03 3.32
C ARG A 300 20.32 0.80 2.18
N LYS A 301 19.76 0.14 1.17
CA LYS A 301 19.08 0.79 0.04
C LYS A 301 17.64 1.17 0.32
N LEU A 302 16.94 0.39 1.10
CA LEU A 302 15.49 0.44 1.19
C LEU A 302 14.97 0.93 2.55
N CYS A 303 15.78 0.82 3.62
CA CYS A 303 15.37 1.20 4.98
C CYS A 303 15.98 2.54 5.39
N ILE A 304 15.33 3.15 6.37
CA ILE A 304 15.78 4.33 7.10
C ILE A 304 16.04 3.89 8.54
N ILE A 305 17.32 3.75 8.91
CA ILE A 305 17.74 3.16 10.19
C ILE A 305 18.81 4.04 10.83
N GLY A 306 18.65 4.30 12.12
CA GLY A 306 19.62 5.07 12.89
C GLY A 306 19.07 5.57 14.21
N ASP A 307 19.80 6.47 14.85
CA ASP A 307 19.25 7.26 15.93
C ASP A 307 18.27 8.34 15.38
N LYS A 308 17.62 9.07 16.26
CA LYS A 308 16.63 10.09 15.87
C LYS A 308 17.19 11.13 14.89
N HIS A 309 18.44 11.54 15.07
CA HIS A 309 19.07 12.57 14.23
C HIS A 309 19.40 12.02 12.85
N GLU A 310 19.92 10.82 12.79
CA GLU A 310 20.25 10.15 11.53
C GLU A 310 18.97 9.81 10.73
N VAL A 311 17.92 9.30 11.38
CA VAL A 311 16.63 9.03 10.72
C VAL A 311 16.03 10.33 10.16
N LYS A 312 16.07 11.44 10.92
CA LYS A 312 15.61 12.75 10.43
C LYS A 312 16.40 13.18 9.20
N ARG A 313 17.73 13.10 9.24
CA ARG A 313 18.61 13.44 8.12
C ARG A 313 18.31 12.61 6.86
N GLN A 314 18.09 11.29 7.02
CA GLN A 314 17.74 10.40 5.91
C GLN A 314 16.37 10.76 5.31
N LEU A 315 15.38 11.14 6.12
CA LEU A 315 14.07 11.58 5.66
C LEU A 315 14.15 12.93 4.94
N GLU A 316 14.97 13.88 5.42
CA GLU A 316 15.23 15.16 4.74
C GLU A 316 15.89 14.92 3.37
N SER A 317 16.89 14.04 3.29
CA SER A 317 17.51 13.65 2.03
C SER A 317 16.53 12.96 1.06
N ALA A 318 15.63 12.12 1.57
CA ALA A 318 14.58 11.51 0.76
C ALA A 318 13.59 12.56 0.22
N TRP A 319 13.24 13.55 1.04
CA TRP A 319 12.42 14.68 0.65
C TRP A 319 13.08 15.49 -0.48
N GLU A 320 14.35 15.85 -0.33
CA GLU A 320 15.11 16.58 -1.34
C GLU A 320 15.22 15.80 -2.65
N THR A 321 15.57 14.50 -2.56
CA THR A 321 15.72 13.62 -3.73
C THR A 321 14.43 13.50 -4.53
N THR A 322 13.28 13.46 -3.86
CA THR A 322 11.96 13.31 -4.51
C THR A 322 11.33 14.65 -4.91
N GLY A 323 11.85 15.77 -4.43
CA GLY A 323 11.25 17.10 -4.60
C GLY A 323 9.96 17.28 -3.76
N GLY A 324 9.82 16.49 -2.68
CA GLY A 324 8.70 16.56 -1.74
C GLY A 324 7.56 15.57 -2.02
N PHE A 325 6.83 15.21 -0.97
CA PHE A 325 5.67 14.31 -1.01
C PHE A 325 4.73 14.58 0.18
N GLY A 326 3.46 14.20 0.07
CA GLY A 326 2.44 14.53 1.08
C GLY A 326 2.46 13.66 2.32
N ASN A 327 2.58 12.32 2.14
CA ASN A 327 2.52 11.36 3.23
C ASN A 327 3.72 10.41 3.22
N LEU A 328 4.34 10.26 4.39
CA LEU A 328 5.25 9.16 4.70
C LEU A 328 4.44 8.00 5.25
N LEU A 329 4.54 6.83 4.63
CA LEU A 329 3.94 5.59 5.13
C LEU A 329 5.04 4.75 5.77
N MET A 330 5.07 4.69 7.09
CA MET A 330 5.94 3.76 7.81
C MET A 330 5.46 2.33 7.57
N ILE A 331 6.35 1.47 7.05
CA ILE A 331 6.06 0.03 6.96
C ILE A 331 6.01 -0.56 8.37
N ALA A 332 4.92 -1.23 8.67
CA ALA A 332 4.79 -2.01 9.89
C ALA A 332 5.51 -3.36 9.74
N HIS A 333 6.23 -3.76 10.76
CA HIS A 333 6.95 -5.02 10.86
C HIS A 333 6.52 -5.80 12.09
N ASP A 334 6.81 -7.09 12.11
CA ASP A 334 6.59 -7.94 13.27
C ASP A 334 7.29 -7.42 14.52
N TRP A 335 6.64 -7.55 15.66
CA TRP A 335 7.18 -7.10 16.93
C TRP A 335 8.04 -8.16 17.61
N ASP A 336 9.34 -8.15 17.30
CA ASP A 336 10.35 -8.86 18.11
C ASP A 336 10.64 -8.12 19.43
N ASP A 337 10.59 -6.79 19.37
CA ASP A 337 10.71 -5.88 20.50
C ASP A 337 9.63 -4.78 20.39
N LYS A 338 8.47 -5.06 20.96
CA LYS A 338 7.31 -4.17 20.91
C LYS A 338 7.60 -2.76 21.39
N GLU A 339 8.46 -2.60 22.42
CA GLU A 339 8.77 -1.29 22.98
C GLU A 339 9.56 -0.45 21.97
N LYS A 340 10.53 -1.04 21.29
CA LYS A 340 11.33 -0.34 20.25
C LYS A 340 10.49 0.06 19.05
N TRP A 341 9.64 -0.83 18.55
CA TRP A 341 8.75 -0.52 17.43
C TRP A 341 7.73 0.55 17.80
N THR A 342 7.16 0.48 18.99
CA THR A 342 6.26 1.51 19.52
C THR A 342 6.95 2.86 19.64
N ARG A 343 8.16 2.89 20.24
CA ARG A 343 8.96 4.11 20.37
C ARG A 343 9.32 4.70 19.01
N THR A 344 9.67 3.86 18.02
CA THR A 344 9.92 4.32 16.65
C THR A 344 8.73 5.09 16.10
N MET A 345 7.52 4.54 16.24
CA MET A 345 6.29 5.19 15.78
C MET A 345 6.02 6.50 16.54
N GLU A 346 6.20 6.52 17.84
CA GLU A 346 6.00 7.70 18.69
C GLU A 346 6.97 8.83 18.35
N VAL A 347 8.26 8.53 18.19
CA VAL A 347 9.29 9.52 17.81
C VAL A 347 9.03 10.06 16.40
N LEU A 348 8.64 9.21 15.46
CA LEU A 348 8.26 9.67 14.12
C LEU A 348 7.05 10.61 14.18
N ALA A 349 5.99 10.23 14.89
CA ALA A 349 4.74 11.00 14.94
C ALA A 349 4.89 12.34 15.68
N ASN A 350 5.61 12.35 16.80
CA ASN A 350 5.62 13.50 17.71
C ASN A 350 6.83 14.43 17.51
N GLU A 351 7.95 13.92 16.99
CA GLU A 351 9.19 14.69 16.95
C GLU A 351 9.76 14.88 15.54
N ILE A 352 9.80 13.84 14.71
CA ILE A 352 10.49 13.92 13.42
C ILE A 352 9.56 14.50 12.34
N VAL A 353 8.41 13.86 12.08
CA VAL A 353 7.52 14.27 10.98
C VAL A 353 7.00 15.70 11.13
N PRO A 354 6.64 16.21 12.34
CA PRO A 354 6.28 17.61 12.51
C PRO A 354 7.40 18.61 12.20
N ALA A 355 8.66 18.17 12.30
CA ALA A 355 9.85 19.00 12.02
C ALA A 355 10.37 18.89 10.58
N LEU A 356 9.75 18.05 9.73
CA LEU A 356 10.10 17.89 8.32
C LEU A 356 9.39 18.94 7.45
N PRO A 357 9.93 19.26 6.25
CA PRO A 357 9.28 20.16 5.32
C PRO A 357 7.86 19.71 4.95
N THR A 358 7.02 20.66 4.60
CA THR A 358 5.66 20.43 4.08
C THR A 358 5.54 20.99 2.66
N ILE A 359 4.68 20.38 1.84
CA ILE A 359 4.28 20.93 0.55
C ILE A 359 3.21 21.98 0.77
#